data_423af4b64577fcb194b38e5973ef6109
#
_entry.id   423af4b64577fcb194b38e5973ef6109
#
_cell.length_a   1.000
_cell.length_b   1.000
_cell.length_c   1.000
_cell.angle_alpha   90.00
_cell.angle_beta   90.00
_cell.angle_gamma   90.00
#
_symmetry.space_group_name_H-M   'P 1'
#
loop_
_entity.id
_entity.type
_entity.pdbx_description
1 polymer ?
#
loop_
_entity_poly.entity_id
_entity_poly.type
_entity_poly.pdbx_seq_one_letter_code
_entity_poly.pdbx_strand_id
1 'polypeptide(L)'
;KPFKSIELTTKVRSLLKLKKLQEELDHSESVILTLAVALESKDPYTKGHSERVGSLSAEFAVFIGLPEKEQASIKKAGIIHDIGKIGIGDHILHKSGVLTKEEIRFIEQHTVIGEKICKPLYSLSVILPIIRHHHERWDGEGFPDGLKGEQIPIMARILSIVDTFDAMVSERPYRRPISIEKAAKKMEEEKNFGQWDPVLLEKFVEMMR
;
A
#
# COMPACT_ATOMS: atom_id res chain seq x y z
N LYS A 1 -18.49 49.00 -6.18
CA LYS A 1 -19.10 48.54 -7.50
C LYS A 1 -20.17 47.55 -7.16
N PRO A 2 -21.42 47.68 -7.61
CA PRO A 2 -22.45 46.69 -7.34
C PRO A 2 -22.07 45.38 -8.05
N PHE A 3 -22.00 44.28 -7.33
CA PHE A 3 -21.87 42.95 -7.90
C PHE A 3 -23.13 42.66 -8.73
N LYS A 4 -22.96 42.20 -9.96
CA LYS A 4 -24.12 41.72 -10.72
C LYS A 4 -24.64 40.46 -10.03
N SER A 5 -25.87 40.48 -9.55
CA SER A 5 -26.49 39.37 -8.81
C SER A 5 -26.37 38.04 -9.56
N ILE A 6 -26.48 38.08 -10.87
CA ILE A 6 -26.32 36.89 -11.76
C ILE A 6 -24.91 36.30 -11.68
N GLU A 7 -23.85 37.13 -11.67
CA GLU A 7 -22.46 36.64 -11.55
C GLU A 7 -22.19 35.96 -10.20
N LEU A 8 -22.72 36.58 -9.14
CA LEU A 8 -22.60 36.02 -7.79
C LEU A 8 -23.33 34.67 -7.67
N THR A 9 -24.57 34.63 -8.14
CA THR A 9 -25.39 33.40 -8.10
C THR A 9 -24.77 32.29 -8.94
N THR A 10 -24.20 32.61 -10.10
CA THR A 10 -23.52 31.64 -10.95
C THR A 10 -22.26 31.10 -10.28
N LYS A 11 -21.44 31.95 -9.67
CA LYS A 11 -20.24 31.52 -8.91
C LYS A 11 -20.60 30.65 -7.73
N VAL A 12 -21.59 31.04 -6.91
CA VAL A 12 -22.07 30.25 -5.77
C VAL A 12 -22.55 28.87 -6.21
N ARG A 13 -23.36 28.81 -7.28
CA ARG A 13 -23.85 27.53 -7.82
C ARG A 13 -22.70 26.63 -8.31
N SER A 14 -21.72 27.20 -9.00
CA SER A 14 -20.53 26.45 -9.43
C SER A 14 -19.71 25.92 -8.25
N LEU A 15 -19.50 26.73 -7.23
CA LEU A 15 -18.78 26.31 -6.00
C LEU A 15 -19.53 25.20 -5.25
N LEU A 16 -20.85 25.32 -5.12
CA LEU A 16 -21.68 24.29 -4.50
C LEU A 16 -21.63 22.97 -5.28
N LYS A 17 -21.65 23.05 -6.62
CA LYS A 17 -21.49 21.85 -7.47
C LYS A 17 -20.13 21.20 -7.29
N LEU A 18 -19.05 21.99 -7.28
CA LEU A 18 -17.69 21.49 -7.03
C LEU A 18 -17.58 20.83 -5.64
N LYS A 19 -18.13 21.49 -4.61
CA LYS A 19 -18.15 20.93 -3.25
C LYS A 19 -18.87 19.58 -3.20
N LYS A 20 -20.06 19.48 -3.83
CA LYS A 20 -20.82 18.21 -3.87
C LYS A 20 -20.04 17.09 -4.58
N LEU A 21 -19.39 17.40 -5.72
CA LEU A 21 -18.58 16.42 -6.45
C LEU A 21 -17.38 15.97 -5.61
N GLN A 22 -16.75 16.88 -4.85
CA GLN A 22 -15.66 16.54 -3.95
C GLN A 22 -16.15 15.61 -2.83
N GLU A 23 -17.29 15.90 -2.20
CA GLU A 23 -17.90 15.06 -1.18
C GLU A 23 -18.24 13.65 -1.71
N GLU A 24 -18.72 13.53 -2.94
CA GLU A 24 -19.00 12.25 -3.60
C GLU A 24 -17.71 11.44 -3.86
N LEU A 25 -16.60 12.10 -4.25
CA LEU A 25 -15.29 11.48 -4.42
C LEU A 25 -14.72 10.98 -3.10
N ASP A 26 -14.74 11.83 -2.06
CA ASP A 26 -14.24 11.49 -0.73
C ASP A 26 -15.03 10.31 -0.13
N HIS A 27 -16.34 10.26 -0.37
CA HIS A 27 -17.16 9.14 0.05
C HIS A 27 -16.77 7.83 -0.66
N SER A 28 -16.53 7.87 -1.97
CA SER A 28 -16.12 6.69 -2.74
C SER A 28 -14.77 6.14 -2.29
N GLU A 29 -13.79 7.00 -2.01
CA GLU A 29 -12.52 6.60 -1.43
C GLU A 29 -12.69 5.96 -0.05
N SER A 30 -13.52 6.56 0.81
CA SER A 30 -13.79 6.06 2.16
C SER A 30 -14.40 4.65 2.14
N VAL A 31 -15.26 4.35 1.17
CA VAL A 31 -15.83 3.01 1.00
C VAL A 31 -14.74 1.98 0.69
N ILE A 32 -13.82 2.27 -0.23
CA ILE A 32 -12.72 1.36 -0.57
C ILE A 32 -11.78 1.14 0.63
N LEU A 33 -11.41 2.21 1.34
CA LEU A 33 -10.59 2.11 2.55
C LEU A 33 -11.28 1.24 3.62
N THR A 34 -12.58 1.45 3.83
CA THR A 34 -13.37 0.64 4.78
C THR A 34 -13.44 -0.82 4.37
N LEU A 35 -13.60 -1.11 3.06
CA LEU A 35 -13.59 -2.48 2.54
C LEU A 35 -12.23 -3.15 2.73
N ALA A 36 -11.12 -2.43 2.55
CA ALA A 36 -9.78 -2.96 2.79
C ALA A 36 -9.59 -3.36 4.27
N VAL A 37 -9.99 -2.49 5.19
CA VAL A 37 -9.95 -2.77 6.65
C VAL A 37 -10.91 -3.92 7.02
N ALA A 38 -12.10 -3.98 6.41
CA ALA A 38 -13.05 -5.07 6.63
C ALA A 38 -12.52 -6.41 6.11
N LEU A 39 -11.83 -6.41 4.97
CA LEU A 39 -11.18 -7.61 4.43
C LEU A 39 -10.07 -8.11 5.37
N GLU A 40 -9.25 -7.19 5.87
CA GLU A 40 -8.21 -7.50 6.84
C GLU A 40 -8.78 -8.11 8.13
N SER A 41 -9.98 -7.69 8.57
CA SER A 41 -10.63 -8.21 9.77
C SER A 41 -11.05 -9.69 9.65
N LYS A 42 -11.11 -10.26 8.44
CA LYS A 42 -11.32 -11.70 8.22
C LYS A 42 -10.11 -12.54 8.65
N ASP A 43 -8.93 -11.96 8.64
CA ASP A 43 -7.70 -12.60 9.14
C ASP A 43 -7.35 -11.97 10.51
N PRO A 44 -7.61 -12.65 11.62
CA PRO A 44 -7.38 -12.12 12.97
C PRO A 44 -5.91 -11.75 13.23
N TYR A 45 -4.99 -12.19 12.39
CA TYR A 45 -3.55 -11.96 12.54
C TYR A 45 -3.04 -10.74 11.77
N THR A 46 -3.84 -10.21 10.86
CA THR A 46 -3.49 -8.99 10.11
C THR A 46 -4.16 -7.73 10.67
N LYS A 47 -4.89 -7.83 11.77
CA LYS A 47 -5.62 -6.70 12.35
C LYS A 47 -4.72 -5.49 12.58
N GLY A 48 -5.06 -4.37 11.92
CA GLY A 48 -4.33 -3.11 11.98
C GLY A 48 -3.02 -3.09 11.20
N HIS A 49 -2.69 -4.16 10.47
CA HIS A 49 -1.50 -4.23 9.61
C HIS A 49 -1.50 -3.14 8.52
N SER A 50 -2.57 -3.06 7.76
CA SER A 50 -2.69 -2.10 6.66
C SER A 50 -2.56 -0.64 7.13
N GLU A 51 -3.14 -0.30 8.28
CA GLU A 51 -3.00 1.04 8.86
C GLU A 51 -1.56 1.31 9.34
N ARG A 52 -0.90 0.32 9.97
CA ARG A 52 0.51 0.47 10.38
C ARG A 52 1.42 0.61 9.17
N VAL A 53 1.26 -0.26 8.16
CA VAL A 53 2.02 -0.19 6.90
C VAL A 53 1.82 1.15 6.22
N GLY A 54 0.58 1.63 6.11
CA GLY A 54 0.29 2.93 5.52
C GLY A 54 0.94 4.09 6.28
N SER A 55 0.83 4.09 7.62
CA SER A 55 1.40 5.15 8.47
C SER A 55 2.93 5.14 8.44
N LEU A 56 3.55 3.99 8.63
CA LEU A 56 5.02 3.86 8.62
C LEU A 56 5.61 4.14 7.24
N SER A 57 4.92 3.78 6.15
CA SER A 57 5.35 4.15 4.79
C SER A 57 5.33 5.65 4.56
N ALA A 58 4.32 6.37 5.10
CA ALA A 58 4.26 7.82 5.04
C ALA A 58 5.36 8.46 5.88
N GLU A 59 5.62 7.97 7.08
CA GLU A 59 6.73 8.44 7.94
C GLU A 59 8.08 8.25 7.25
N PHE A 60 8.28 7.09 6.61
CA PHE A 60 9.51 6.85 5.84
C PHE A 60 9.61 7.76 4.63
N ALA A 61 8.50 8.03 3.92
CA ALA A 61 8.47 8.98 2.81
C ALA A 61 8.84 10.41 3.27
N VAL A 62 8.39 10.85 4.46
CA VAL A 62 8.82 12.11 5.10
C VAL A 62 10.31 12.10 5.38
N PHE A 63 10.82 11.03 6.00
CA PHE A 63 12.23 10.89 6.39
C PHE A 63 13.18 11.04 5.19
N ILE A 64 12.81 10.47 4.04
CA ILE A 64 13.61 10.58 2.80
C ILE A 64 13.30 11.82 1.96
N GLY A 65 12.40 12.71 2.43
CA GLY A 65 12.12 14.01 1.81
C GLY A 65 11.19 13.96 0.59
N LEU A 66 10.32 12.96 0.47
CA LEU A 66 9.31 12.95 -0.61
C LEU A 66 8.30 14.08 -0.43
N PRO A 67 7.71 14.61 -1.53
CA PRO A 67 6.67 15.63 -1.48
C PRO A 67 5.43 15.19 -0.69
N GLU A 68 4.75 16.12 -0.02
CA GLU A 68 3.55 15.86 0.81
C GLU A 68 2.46 15.07 0.06
N LYS A 69 2.27 15.35 -1.23
CA LYS A 69 1.32 14.62 -2.07
C LYS A 69 1.68 13.14 -2.21
N GLU A 70 2.97 12.82 -2.30
CA GLU A 70 3.45 11.43 -2.40
C GLU A 70 3.35 10.74 -1.04
N GLN A 71 3.63 11.45 0.06
CA GLN A 71 3.43 10.94 1.43
C GLN A 71 1.96 10.56 1.67
N ALA A 72 1.01 11.41 1.27
CA ALA A 72 -0.42 11.10 1.37
C ALA A 72 -0.83 9.92 0.46
N SER A 73 -0.25 9.82 -0.73
CA SER A 73 -0.53 8.75 -1.68
C SER A 73 -0.03 7.40 -1.17
N ILE A 74 1.20 7.34 -0.64
CA ILE A 74 1.75 6.09 -0.12
C ILE A 74 1.02 5.61 1.14
N LYS A 75 0.56 6.53 1.98
CA LYS A 75 -0.29 6.19 3.13
C LYS A 75 -1.57 5.47 2.67
N LYS A 76 -2.28 6.05 1.70
CA LYS A 76 -3.48 5.42 1.11
C LYS A 76 -3.16 4.06 0.49
N ALA A 77 -2.06 3.99 -0.28
CA ALA A 77 -1.64 2.74 -0.91
C ALA A 77 -1.36 1.65 0.13
N GLY A 78 -0.67 1.97 1.22
CA GLY A 78 -0.38 1.02 2.30
C GLY A 78 -1.65 0.48 2.98
N ILE A 79 -2.72 1.30 3.08
CA ILE A 79 -3.99 0.83 3.65
C ILE A 79 -4.71 -0.16 2.72
N ILE A 80 -4.59 0.00 1.39
CA ILE A 80 -5.37 -0.79 0.43
C ILE A 80 -4.54 -1.73 -0.45
N HIS A 81 -3.22 -1.85 -0.21
CA HIS A 81 -2.32 -2.64 -1.06
C HIS A 81 -2.79 -4.08 -1.27
N ASP A 82 -3.37 -4.65 -0.25
CA ASP A 82 -3.84 -6.03 -0.18
C ASP A 82 -5.33 -6.22 -0.54
N ILE A 83 -6.04 -5.16 -0.98
CA ILE A 83 -7.48 -5.23 -1.32
C ILE A 83 -7.81 -6.35 -2.32
N GLY A 84 -6.87 -6.69 -3.17
CA GLY A 84 -7.04 -7.74 -4.17
C GLY A 84 -7.16 -9.15 -3.58
N LYS A 85 -6.82 -9.36 -2.32
CA LYS A 85 -7.04 -10.64 -1.61
C LYS A 85 -8.52 -11.02 -1.55
N ILE A 86 -9.44 -10.07 -1.74
CA ILE A 86 -10.88 -10.36 -1.88
C ILE A 86 -11.19 -11.33 -3.02
N GLY A 87 -10.35 -11.36 -4.05
CA GLY A 87 -10.47 -12.27 -5.20
C GLY A 87 -9.82 -13.64 -4.99
N ILE A 88 -9.18 -13.87 -3.84
CA ILE A 88 -8.54 -15.13 -3.51
C ILE A 88 -9.46 -15.96 -2.63
N GLY A 89 -9.63 -17.22 -2.96
CA GLY A 89 -10.52 -18.12 -2.20
C GLY A 89 -9.99 -18.37 -0.77
N ASP A 90 -10.89 -18.33 0.21
CA ASP A 90 -10.56 -18.50 1.63
C ASP A 90 -9.81 -19.81 1.91
N HIS A 91 -10.10 -20.89 1.13
CA HIS A 91 -9.41 -22.18 1.25
C HIS A 91 -7.92 -22.13 0.88
N ILE A 92 -7.49 -21.12 0.12
CA ILE A 92 -6.08 -20.87 -0.21
C ILE A 92 -5.47 -19.93 0.83
N LEU A 93 -6.15 -18.82 1.14
CA LEU A 93 -5.64 -17.80 2.08
C LEU A 93 -5.42 -18.36 3.49
N HIS A 94 -6.31 -19.24 3.96
CA HIS A 94 -6.27 -19.79 5.32
C HIS A 94 -5.75 -21.23 5.36
N LYS A 95 -5.09 -21.69 4.29
CA LYS A 95 -4.51 -23.05 4.25
C LYS A 95 -3.39 -23.17 5.30
N SER A 96 -3.55 -24.11 6.23
CA SER A 96 -2.58 -24.38 7.29
C SER A 96 -1.37 -25.21 6.85
N GLY A 97 -1.34 -25.68 5.59
CA GLY A 97 -0.26 -26.48 5.01
C GLY A 97 0.61 -25.70 4.03
N VAL A 98 1.59 -26.41 3.46
CA VAL A 98 2.44 -25.83 2.40
C VAL A 98 1.58 -25.56 1.16
N LEU A 99 1.70 -24.36 0.61
CA LEU A 99 1.04 -23.97 -0.64
C LEU A 99 1.70 -24.66 -1.84
N THR A 100 0.89 -25.11 -2.78
CA THR A 100 1.40 -25.58 -4.09
C THR A 100 1.85 -24.38 -4.94
N LYS A 101 2.59 -24.66 -6.00
CA LYS A 101 3.01 -23.61 -6.95
C LYS A 101 1.83 -22.89 -7.60
N GLU A 102 0.75 -23.63 -7.87
CA GLU A 102 -0.48 -23.07 -8.43
C GLU A 102 -1.18 -22.17 -7.42
N GLU A 103 -1.28 -22.58 -6.15
CA GLU A 103 -1.87 -21.76 -5.08
C GLU A 103 -1.06 -20.47 -4.85
N ILE A 104 0.28 -20.56 -4.87
CA ILE A 104 1.15 -19.37 -4.78
C ILE A 104 0.84 -18.40 -5.92
N ARG A 105 0.77 -18.88 -7.19
CA ARG A 105 0.41 -18.04 -8.33
C ARG A 105 -0.97 -17.39 -8.20
N PHE A 106 -1.94 -18.09 -7.59
CA PHE A 106 -3.24 -17.51 -7.30
C PHE A 106 -3.13 -16.37 -6.28
N ILE A 107 -2.35 -16.54 -5.21
CA ILE A 107 -2.12 -15.48 -4.21
C ILE A 107 -1.42 -14.29 -4.87
N GLU A 108 -0.41 -14.50 -5.71
CA GLU A 108 0.29 -13.45 -6.43
C GLU A 108 -0.63 -12.56 -7.26
N GLN A 109 -1.78 -13.10 -7.74
CA GLN A 109 -2.76 -12.31 -8.50
C GLN A 109 -3.42 -11.19 -7.70
N HIS A 110 -3.31 -11.18 -6.35
CA HIS A 110 -3.95 -10.11 -5.56
C HIS A 110 -3.46 -8.71 -5.97
N THR A 111 -2.22 -8.55 -6.41
CA THR A 111 -1.68 -7.27 -6.87
C THR A 111 -2.40 -6.76 -8.12
N VAL A 112 -2.62 -7.64 -9.08
CA VAL A 112 -3.34 -7.34 -10.35
C VAL A 112 -4.84 -7.14 -10.09
N ILE A 113 -5.43 -7.95 -9.20
CA ILE A 113 -6.84 -7.83 -8.82
C ILE A 113 -7.05 -6.50 -8.07
N GLY A 114 -6.15 -6.16 -7.14
CA GLY A 114 -6.21 -4.90 -6.39
C GLY A 114 -6.13 -3.68 -7.31
N GLU A 115 -5.21 -3.67 -8.26
CA GLU A 115 -5.17 -2.63 -9.30
C GLU A 115 -6.51 -2.54 -10.05
N LYS A 116 -7.08 -3.66 -10.50
CA LYS A 116 -8.35 -3.68 -11.22
C LYS A 116 -9.52 -3.16 -10.39
N ILE A 117 -9.58 -3.47 -9.10
CA ILE A 117 -10.61 -2.99 -8.17
C ILE A 117 -10.52 -1.47 -8.03
N CYS A 118 -9.31 -0.93 -7.88
CA CYS A 118 -9.10 0.51 -7.66
C CYS A 118 -9.14 1.34 -8.96
N LYS A 119 -8.89 0.74 -10.12
CA LYS A 119 -8.81 1.42 -11.42
C LYS A 119 -10.02 2.30 -11.80
N PRO A 120 -11.29 1.93 -11.49
CA PRO A 120 -12.43 2.79 -11.79
C PRO A 120 -12.45 4.11 -11.03
N LEU A 121 -11.71 4.23 -9.92
CA LEU A 121 -11.62 5.44 -9.11
C LEU A 121 -10.45 6.30 -9.57
N TYR A 122 -10.75 7.34 -10.34
CA TYR A 122 -9.72 8.25 -10.88
C TYR A 122 -8.83 8.87 -9.78
N SER A 123 -9.40 9.15 -8.61
CA SER A 123 -8.66 9.68 -7.44
C SER A 123 -7.56 8.74 -6.92
N LEU A 124 -7.67 7.43 -7.21
CA LEU A 124 -6.68 6.43 -6.84
C LEU A 124 -5.64 6.14 -7.95
N SER A 125 -5.73 6.82 -9.10
CA SER A 125 -4.86 6.54 -10.26
C SER A 125 -3.36 6.61 -9.93
N VAL A 126 -2.96 7.53 -9.03
CA VAL A 126 -1.56 7.72 -8.62
C VAL A 126 -1.03 6.52 -7.82
N ILE A 127 -1.89 5.79 -7.11
CA ILE A 127 -1.48 4.68 -6.25
C ILE A 127 -1.61 3.31 -6.93
N LEU A 128 -2.24 3.21 -8.10
CA LEU A 128 -2.37 1.94 -8.84
C LEU A 128 -1.02 1.26 -9.09
N PRO A 129 0.05 1.97 -9.52
CA PRO A 129 1.36 1.36 -9.68
C PRO A 129 1.95 0.84 -8.37
N ILE A 130 1.59 1.45 -7.22
CA ILE A 130 2.07 1.00 -5.92
C ILE A 130 1.39 -0.33 -5.55
N ILE A 131 0.05 -0.39 -5.68
CA ILE A 131 -0.75 -1.60 -5.43
C ILE A 131 -0.28 -2.76 -6.33
N ARG A 132 0.01 -2.49 -7.60
CA ARG A 132 0.44 -3.51 -8.55
C ARG A 132 1.83 -4.06 -8.25
N HIS A 133 2.79 -3.18 -7.85
CA HIS A 133 4.21 -3.53 -7.85
C HIS A 133 4.85 -3.64 -6.46
N HIS A 134 4.07 -3.66 -5.37
CA HIS A 134 4.63 -3.74 -4.01
C HIS A 134 5.31 -5.08 -3.68
N HIS A 135 5.12 -6.10 -4.50
CA HIS A 135 5.82 -7.38 -4.42
C HIS A 135 6.87 -7.58 -5.51
N GLU A 136 7.17 -6.53 -6.28
CA GLU A 136 8.35 -6.56 -7.13
C GLU A 136 9.62 -6.56 -6.28
N ARG A 137 10.64 -7.26 -6.77
CA ARG A 137 11.94 -7.39 -6.11
C ARG A 137 12.98 -6.60 -6.89
N TRP A 138 13.94 -6.04 -6.17
CA TRP A 138 15.02 -5.27 -6.78
C TRP A 138 15.83 -6.06 -7.82
N ASP A 139 15.97 -7.37 -7.61
CA ASP A 139 16.65 -8.29 -8.53
C ASP A 139 15.82 -8.66 -9.78
N GLY A 140 14.52 -8.35 -9.81
CA GLY A 140 13.60 -8.68 -10.90
C GLY A 140 12.94 -10.07 -10.74
N GLU A 141 13.14 -10.76 -9.61
CA GLU A 141 12.50 -12.06 -9.32
C GLU A 141 11.15 -11.91 -8.60
N GLY A 142 10.60 -10.68 -8.58
CA GLY A 142 9.31 -10.36 -8.01
C GLY A 142 8.14 -10.57 -8.98
N PHE A 143 6.98 -10.11 -8.57
CA PHE A 143 5.74 -10.22 -9.36
C PHE A 143 4.91 -8.93 -9.25
N PRO A 144 3.98 -8.66 -10.18
CA PRO A 144 3.51 -9.51 -11.28
C PRO A 144 4.28 -9.33 -12.60
N ASP A 145 5.08 -8.28 -12.77
CA ASP A 145 5.66 -7.90 -14.06
C ASP A 145 7.17 -8.19 -14.14
N GLY A 146 7.83 -8.57 -13.02
CA GLY A 146 9.26 -8.84 -12.96
C GLY A 146 10.10 -7.59 -13.20
N LEU A 147 9.64 -6.44 -12.71
CA LEU A 147 10.37 -5.17 -12.80
C LEU A 147 11.66 -5.25 -11.99
N LYS A 148 12.73 -4.61 -12.50
CA LYS A 148 14.04 -4.67 -11.86
C LYS A 148 14.57 -3.27 -11.52
N GLY A 149 15.15 -3.15 -10.33
CA GLY A 149 15.83 -1.92 -9.93
C GLY A 149 14.92 -0.70 -9.96
N GLU A 150 15.36 0.36 -10.60
CA GLU A 150 14.61 1.63 -10.69
C GLU A 150 13.39 1.59 -11.61
N GLN A 151 13.15 0.50 -12.34
CA GLN A 151 11.90 0.30 -13.05
C GLN A 151 10.71 0.16 -12.08
N ILE A 152 10.98 -0.30 -10.85
CA ILE A 152 9.98 -0.39 -9.78
C ILE A 152 9.70 1.04 -9.27
N PRO A 153 8.43 1.49 -9.24
CA PRO A 153 8.08 2.79 -8.70
C PRO A 153 8.62 2.98 -7.28
N ILE A 154 9.21 4.14 -6.98
CA ILE A 154 9.85 4.39 -5.68
C ILE A 154 8.91 4.11 -4.49
N MET A 155 7.64 4.50 -4.60
CA MET A 155 6.64 4.26 -3.55
C MET A 155 6.33 2.76 -3.37
N ALA A 156 6.41 1.94 -4.43
CA ALA A 156 6.27 0.49 -4.32
C ALA A 156 7.48 -0.13 -3.62
N ARG A 157 8.71 0.35 -3.91
CA ARG A 157 9.94 -0.07 -3.20
C ARG A 157 9.87 0.26 -1.70
N ILE A 158 9.38 1.45 -1.35
CA ILE A 158 9.17 1.85 0.05
C ILE A 158 8.16 0.92 0.72
N LEU A 159 7.01 0.70 0.08
CA LEU A 159 5.94 -0.13 0.62
C LEU A 159 6.41 -1.57 0.87
N SER A 160 7.17 -2.16 -0.07
CA SER A 160 7.75 -3.51 0.06
C SER A 160 8.65 -3.66 1.30
N ILE A 161 9.46 -2.64 1.60
CA ILE A 161 10.33 -2.61 2.79
C ILE A 161 9.47 -2.60 4.06
N VAL A 162 8.51 -1.67 4.12
CA VAL A 162 7.67 -1.44 5.30
C VAL A 162 6.75 -2.62 5.56
N ASP A 163 6.13 -3.20 4.53
CA ASP A 163 5.28 -4.38 4.65
C ASP A 163 6.05 -5.57 5.23
N THR A 164 7.24 -5.84 4.71
CA THR A 164 8.10 -6.91 5.24
C THR A 164 8.50 -6.64 6.69
N PHE A 165 8.82 -5.39 7.03
CA PHE A 165 9.18 -5.01 8.39
C PHE A 165 8.00 -5.21 9.35
N ASP A 166 6.80 -4.69 9.03
CA ASP A 166 5.60 -4.89 9.86
C ASP A 166 5.29 -6.37 10.04
N ALA A 167 5.45 -7.18 8.98
CA ALA A 167 5.29 -8.62 9.06
C ALA A 167 6.28 -9.30 10.03
N MET A 168 7.43 -8.72 10.29
CA MET A 168 8.42 -9.25 11.24
C MET A 168 8.13 -8.85 12.69
N VAL A 169 7.64 -7.64 12.91
CA VAL A 169 7.42 -7.08 14.26
C VAL A 169 6.00 -7.29 14.79
N SER A 170 5.08 -7.74 13.95
CA SER A 170 3.69 -8.02 14.31
C SER A 170 3.47 -9.49 14.63
N GLU A 171 2.48 -9.79 15.48
CA GLU A 171 2.09 -11.14 15.83
C GLU A 171 1.46 -11.86 14.63
N ARG A 172 1.90 -13.09 14.35
CA ARG A 172 1.36 -13.97 13.30
C ARG A 172 1.20 -15.41 13.83
N PRO A 173 0.26 -16.23 13.26
CA PRO A 173 -0.09 -17.57 13.77
C PRO A 173 1.09 -18.50 13.94
N TYR A 174 2.07 -18.38 13.04
CA TYR A 174 3.19 -19.32 12.94
C TYR A 174 4.51 -18.71 13.40
N ARG A 175 4.50 -17.44 13.90
CA ARG A 175 5.74 -16.74 14.25
C ARG A 175 5.49 -15.68 15.33
N ARG A 176 6.24 -15.78 16.42
CA ARG A 176 6.30 -14.71 17.42
C ARG A 176 6.94 -13.44 16.84
N PRO A 177 6.44 -12.26 17.21
CA PRO A 177 7.05 -11.00 16.79
C PRO A 177 8.49 -10.90 17.30
N ILE A 178 9.36 -10.31 16.50
CA ILE A 178 10.72 -9.96 16.93
C ILE A 178 10.78 -8.47 17.25
N SER A 179 11.76 -8.03 18.04
CA SER A 179 11.91 -6.61 18.35
C SER A 179 12.27 -5.81 17.10
N ILE A 180 11.95 -4.52 17.13
CA ILE A 180 12.24 -3.56 16.05
C ILE A 180 13.71 -3.63 15.66
N GLU A 181 14.62 -3.61 16.65
CA GLU A 181 16.07 -3.66 16.45
C GLU A 181 16.51 -4.97 15.76
N LYS A 182 15.90 -6.10 16.15
CA LYS A 182 16.20 -7.40 15.53
C LYS A 182 15.68 -7.46 14.10
N ALA A 183 14.50 -6.89 13.81
CA ALA A 183 13.94 -6.84 12.47
C ALA A 183 14.80 -5.97 11.56
N ALA A 184 15.15 -4.77 11.98
CA ALA A 184 16.01 -3.85 11.23
C ALA A 184 17.40 -4.49 10.96
N LYS A 185 18.01 -5.10 11.97
CA LYS A 185 19.31 -5.79 11.80
C LYS A 185 19.20 -6.94 10.79
N LYS A 186 18.14 -7.75 10.88
CA LYS A 186 17.94 -8.87 9.95
C LYS A 186 17.79 -8.38 8.52
N MET A 187 16.99 -7.35 8.28
CA MET A 187 16.83 -6.77 6.96
C MET A 187 18.15 -6.18 6.42
N GLU A 188 18.94 -5.55 7.29
CA GLU A 188 20.27 -5.03 6.95
C GLU A 188 21.24 -6.15 6.53
N GLU A 189 21.23 -7.29 7.23
CA GLU A 189 22.02 -8.47 6.89
C GLU A 189 21.61 -9.07 5.53
N GLU A 190 20.32 -8.99 5.20
CA GLU A 190 19.72 -9.51 3.96
C GLU A 190 19.76 -8.51 2.79
N LYS A 191 20.28 -7.29 2.97
CA LYS A 191 20.23 -6.21 1.96
C LYS A 191 20.80 -6.58 0.58
N ASN A 192 21.77 -7.49 0.54
CA ASN A 192 22.43 -7.92 -0.70
C ASN A 192 21.73 -9.11 -1.37
N PHE A 193 20.62 -9.61 -0.83
CA PHE A 193 19.89 -10.76 -1.38
C PHE A 193 18.89 -10.36 -2.49
N GLY A 194 18.95 -9.09 -2.92
CA GLY A 194 18.20 -8.63 -4.09
C GLY A 194 16.70 -8.37 -3.85
N GLN A 195 16.19 -8.54 -2.64
CA GLN A 195 14.77 -8.33 -2.38
C GLN A 195 14.39 -6.85 -2.42
N TRP A 196 15.18 -5.99 -1.78
CA TRP A 196 14.88 -4.56 -1.62
C TRP A 196 15.90 -3.66 -2.30
N ASP A 197 15.50 -2.44 -2.58
CA ASP A 197 16.41 -1.35 -2.93
C ASP A 197 17.41 -1.12 -1.79
N PRO A 198 18.71 -1.36 -1.99
CA PRO A 198 19.70 -1.30 -0.91
C PRO A 198 19.85 0.10 -0.31
N VAL A 199 19.64 1.16 -1.12
CA VAL A 199 19.77 2.55 -0.66
C VAL A 199 18.55 2.93 0.20
N LEU A 200 17.35 2.57 -0.23
CA LEU A 200 16.14 2.81 0.57
C LEU A 200 16.14 1.98 1.85
N LEU A 201 16.57 0.72 1.79
CA LEU A 201 16.66 -0.11 2.98
C LEU A 201 17.63 0.46 4.02
N GLU A 202 18.79 0.96 3.60
CA GLU A 202 19.75 1.59 4.52
C GLU A 202 19.14 2.80 5.23
N LYS A 203 18.45 3.67 4.50
CA LYS A 203 17.71 4.83 5.07
C LYS A 203 16.57 4.40 5.99
N PHE A 204 15.86 3.33 5.66
CA PHE A 204 14.81 2.80 6.53
C PHE A 204 15.37 2.28 7.85
N VAL A 205 16.47 1.52 7.80
CA VAL A 205 17.16 1.04 9.01
C VAL A 205 17.70 2.20 9.86
N GLU A 206 18.21 3.28 9.22
CA GLU A 206 18.59 4.51 9.91
C GLU A 206 17.42 5.14 10.66
N MET A 207 16.26 5.26 10.01
CA MET A 207 15.04 5.81 10.61
C MET A 207 14.54 4.98 11.81
N MET A 208 14.75 3.67 11.78
CA MET A 208 14.27 2.75 12.83
C MET A 208 15.22 2.60 14.03
N ARG A 209 16.41 3.23 14.00
CA ARG A 209 17.38 3.31 15.10
C ARG A 209 17.13 4.49 16.02
#